data_c283dfad611ed07ab34be440cbfe7166
#
_entry.id   c283dfad611ed07ab34be440cbfe7166
#
_cell.length_a   1.000
_cell.length_b   1.000
_cell.length_c   1.000
_cell.angle_alpha   90.00
_cell.angle_beta   90.00
_cell.angle_gamma   90.00
#
_symmetry.space_group_name_H-M   'P 1'
#
loop_
_entity.id
_entity.type
_entity.pdbx_description
1 polymer ?
#
loop_
_entity_poly.entity_id
_entity_poly.type
_entity_poly.pdbx_seq_one_letter_code
_entity_poly.pdbx_strand_id
1 'polypeptide(L)'
;MNTNQVKIKNMLSNLENADDYKLQPATREQIETFINIATEKQVPQNVISQLVELYEVADDYTYEIVMAFHSCTDEVIFEFWDDDRELWLGQRDYNMLRWADGKFCHGDASNVSFGEEFEAETLIQLIEICIKEIEEADYFGEKD
;
A
#
# COMPACT_ATOMS: atom_id res chain seq x y z
N MET A 1 9.29 -13.50 -10.07
CA MET A 1 9.00 -12.70 -8.85
C MET A 1 9.92 -13.13 -7.73
N ASN A 2 10.35 -12.17 -6.92
CA ASN A 2 11.14 -12.49 -5.73
C ASN A 2 10.24 -12.96 -4.58
N THR A 3 10.85 -13.32 -3.45
CA THR A 3 10.13 -13.85 -2.30
C THR A 3 9.08 -12.86 -1.77
N ASN A 4 9.43 -11.58 -1.71
CA ASN A 4 8.50 -10.55 -1.24
C ASN A 4 7.30 -10.43 -2.17
N GLN A 5 7.51 -10.50 -3.46
CA GLN A 5 6.43 -10.39 -4.44
C GLN A 5 5.50 -11.59 -4.41
N VAL A 6 6.04 -12.77 -4.20
CA VAL A 6 5.22 -13.98 -4.03
C VAL A 6 4.33 -13.82 -2.80
N LYS A 7 4.90 -13.30 -1.72
CA LYS A 7 4.17 -13.08 -0.49
C LYS A 7 3.04 -12.05 -0.67
N ILE A 8 3.35 -10.94 -1.33
CA ILE A 8 2.36 -9.90 -1.64
C ILE A 8 1.22 -10.49 -2.47
N LYS A 9 1.57 -11.21 -3.53
CA LYS A 9 0.57 -11.81 -4.41
C LYS A 9 -0.36 -12.75 -3.64
N ASN A 10 0.23 -13.59 -2.79
CA ASN A 10 -0.58 -14.54 -2.02
C ASN A 10 -1.49 -13.82 -1.03
N MET A 11 -0.99 -12.81 -0.35
CA MET A 11 -1.78 -12.05 0.61
C MET A 11 -2.96 -11.36 -0.04
N LEU A 12 -2.73 -10.68 -1.16
CA LEU A 12 -3.79 -9.94 -1.83
C LEU A 12 -4.80 -10.87 -2.49
N SER A 13 -4.33 -11.96 -3.07
CA SER A 13 -5.22 -12.94 -3.69
C SER A 13 -6.10 -13.64 -2.66
N ASN A 14 -5.53 -13.97 -1.51
CA ASN A 14 -6.27 -14.64 -0.45
C ASN A 14 -7.31 -13.70 0.17
N LEU A 15 -6.99 -12.43 0.28
CA LEU A 15 -7.93 -11.46 0.83
C LEU A 15 -9.19 -11.38 -0.02
N GLU A 16 -9.01 -11.36 -1.33
CA GLU A 16 -10.13 -11.29 -2.27
C GLU A 16 -11.00 -12.54 -2.20
N ASN A 17 -10.37 -13.69 -1.97
CA ASN A 17 -11.04 -14.99 -1.98
C ASN A 17 -11.94 -15.12 -3.20
N ALA A 18 -11.48 -14.60 -4.33
CA ALA A 18 -12.29 -14.53 -5.52
C ALA A 18 -11.46 -14.94 -6.74
N ASP A 19 -11.98 -15.91 -7.47
CA ASP A 19 -11.37 -16.32 -8.73
C ASP A 19 -11.53 -15.23 -9.79
N ASP A 20 -12.52 -14.38 -9.60
CA ASP A 20 -12.86 -13.34 -10.57
C ASP A 20 -11.92 -12.15 -10.53
N TYR A 21 -11.30 -11.93 -9.40
CA TYR A 21 -10.44 -10.75 -9.25
C TYR A 21 -9.05 -11.05 -9.77
N LYS A 22 -8.57 -10.16 -10.61
CA LYS A 22 -7.24 -10.31 -11.19
C LYS A 22 -6.36 -9.17 -10.76
N LEU A 23 -5.19 -9.51 -10.22
CA LEU A 23 -4.18 -8.52 -9.92
C LEU A 23 -3.61 -8.00 -11.23
N GLN A 24 -3.51 -6.69 -11.36
CA GLN A 24 -3.05 -6.03 -12.58
C GLN A 24 -1.70 -5.37 -12.34
N PRO A 25 -0.61 -5.97 -12.78
CA PRO A 25 0.71 -5.36 -12.65
C PRO A 25 0.81 -4.06 -13.44
N ALA A 26 1.55 -3.11 -12.93
CA ALA A 26 1.90 -1.93 -13.71
C ALA A 26 2.80 -2.35 -14.86
N THR A 27 2.78 -1.58 -15.93
CA THR A 27 3.70 -1.82 -17.04
C THR A 27 5.11 -1.37 -16.65
N ARG A 28 6.09 -1.90 -17.35
CA ARG A 28 7.49 -1.51 -17.12
C ARG A 28 7.68 -0.01 -17.28
N GLU A 29 7.04 0.57 -18.28
CA GLU A 29 7.13 2.01 -18.53
C GLU A 29 6.55 2.81 -17.37
N GLN A 30 5.42 2.39 -16.84
CA GLN A 30 4.79 3.04 -15.70
C GLN A 30 5.69 2.99 -14.47
N ILE A 31 6.32 1.84 -14.24
CA ILE A 31 7.22 1.67 -13.11
C ILE A 31 8.47 2.53 -13.27
N GLU A 32 9.04 2.58 -14.46
CA GLU A 32 10.21 3.42 -14.72
C GLU A 32 9.91 4.90 -14.48
N THR A 33 8.71 5.35 -14.90
CA THR A 33 8.27 6.71 -14.67
C THR A 33 8.15 7.00 -13.18
N PHE A 34 7.53 6.07 -12.44
CA PHE A 34 7.41 6.20 -10.98
C PHE A 34 8.79 6.31 -10.32
N ILE A 35 9.70 5.42 -10.69
CA ILE A 35 11.05 5.41 -10.11
C ILE A 35 11.74 6.74 -10.36
N ASN A 36 11.62 7.27 -11.57
CA ASN A 36 12.26 8.53 -11.94
C ASN A 36 11.70 9.70 -11.12
N ILE A 37 10.40 9.77 -10.99
CA ILE A 37 9.75 10.84 -10.20
C ILE A 37 10.13 10.73 -8.74
N ALA A 38 10.04 9.53 -8.18
CA ALA A 38 10.36 9.33 -6.77
C ALA A 38 11.82 9.61 -6.47
N THR A 39 12.71 9.21 -7.36
CA THR A 39 14.15 9.47 -7.20
C THR A 39 14.43 10.97 -7.26
N GLU A 40 13.82 11.66 -8.20
CA GLU A 40 13.98 13.12 -8.31
C GLU A 40 13.49 13.84 -7.05
N LYS A 41 12.42 13.33 -6.46
CA LYS A 41 11.87 13.88 -5.22
C LYS A 41 12.64 13.43 -3.98
N GLN A 42 13.66 12.61 -4.15
CA GLN A 42 14.52 12.14 -3.07
C GLN A 42 13.82 11.23 -2.07
N VAL A 43 12.88 10.44 -2.54
CA VAL A 43 12.29 9.37 -1.75
C VAL A 43 13.38 8.33 -1.49
N PRO A 44 13.53 7.81 -0.26
CA PRO A 44 14.56 6.81 0.03
C PRO A 44 14.48 5.60 -0.90
N GLN A 45 15.63 5.12 -1.34
CA GLN A 45 15.70 4.05 -2.32
C GLN A 45 15.04 2.76 -1.82
N ASN A 46 15.18 2.46 -0.53
CA ASN A 46 14.57 1.25 0.03
C ASN A 46 13.04 1.34 0.03
N VAL A 47 12.49 2.54 0.12
CA VAL A 47 11.04 2.75 0.04
C VAL A 47 10.58 2.58 -1.41
N ILE A 48 11.31 3.19 -2.34
CA ILE A 48 11.02 3.05 -3.77
C ILE A 48 11.00 1.57 -4.16
N SER A 49 12.02 0.82 -3.72
CA SER A 49 12.13 -0.59 -4.06
C SER A 49 10.95 -1.41 -3.57
N GLN A 50 10.50 -1.13 -2.36
CA GLN A 50 9.36 -1.85 -1.79
C GLN A 50 8.06 -1.54 -2.52
N LEU A 51 7.86 -0.27 -2.87
CA LEU A 51 6.67 0.13 -3.62
C LEU A 51 6.67 -0.50 -5.02
N VAL A 52 7.83 -0.53 -5.66
CA VAL A 52 7.95 -1.17 -6.97
C VAL A 52 7.61 -2.65 -6.89
N GLU A 53 8.04 -3.33 -5.84
CA GLU A 53 7.67 -4.73 -5.64
C GLU A 53 6.15 -4.92 -5.62
N LEU A 54 5.43 -4.01 -4.97
CA LEU A 54 3.96 -4.04 -4.96
C LEU A 54 3.41 -3.78 -6.36
N TYR A 55 3.85 -2.71 -7.01
CA TYR A 55 3.29 -2.32 -8.30
C TYR A 55 3.55 -3.35 -9.40
N GLU A 56 4.64 -4.10 -9.30
CA GLU A 56 4.93 -5.17 -10.25
C GLU A 56 4.01 -6.37 -10.07
N VAL A 57 3.37 -6.48 -8.93
CA VAL A 57 2.40 -7.54 -8.65
C VAL A 57 0.98 -7.03 -8.87
N ALA A 58 0.66 -5.86 -8.34
CA ALA A 58 -0.68 -5.31 -8.39
C ALA A 58 -0.60 -3.79 -8.33
N ASP A 59 -0.98 -3.15 -9.42
CA ASP A 59 -1.07 -1.70 -9.50
C ASP A 59 -2.54 -1.31 -9.36
N ASP A 60 -2.80 -0.18 -8.71
CA ASP A 60 -4.16 0.32 -8.50
C ASP A 60 -5.05 -0.74 -7.83
N TYR A 61 -4.48 -1.45 -6.85
CA TYR A 61 -5.18 -2.52 -6.17
C TYR A 61 -6.32 -1.96 -5.32
N THR A 62 -7.49 -2.57 -5.44
CA THR A 62 -8.66 -2.19 -4.64
C THR A 62 -9.41 -3.44 -4.21
N TYR A 63 -9.69 -3.55 -2.92
CA TYR A 63 -10.55 -4.60 -2.39
C TYR A 63 -11.77 -3.92 -1.76
N GLU A 64 -12.85 -3.84 -2.52
CA GLU A 64 -14.08 -3.18 -2.10
C GLU A 64 -13.78 -1.77 -1.57
N ILE A 65 -14.47 -1.32 -0.54
CA ILE A 65 -14.16 -0.06 0.14
C ILE A 65 -13.21 -0.27 1.30
N VAL A 66 -12.67 -1.47 1.45
CA VAL A 66 -11.95 -1.90 2.64
C VAL A 66 -10.47 -1.56 2.58
N MET A 67 -9.84 -1.75 1.43
CA MET A 67 -8.43 -1.43 1.28
C MET A 67 -8.12 -1.14 -0.18
N ALA A 68 -7.29 -0.11 -0.40
CA ALA A 68 -6.85 0.24 -1.74
C ALA A 68 -5.45 0.84 -1.68
N PHE A 69 -4.68 0.59 -2.75
CA PHE A 69 -3.41 1.26 -2.98
C PHE A 69 -3.54 2.06 -4.27
N HIS A 70 -3.07 3.30 -4.24
CA HIS A 70 -3.07 4.15 -5.43
C HIS A 70 -2.17 3.57 -6.51
N SER A 71 -2.52 3.78 -7.76
CA SER A 71 -1.65 3.41 -8.87
C SER A 71 -0.32 4.16 -8.78
N CYS A 72 0.74 3.53 -9.24
CA CYS A 72 2.05 4.18 -9.32
C CYS A 72 2.04 5.38 -10.27
N THR A 73 1.01 5.50 -11.12
CA THR A 73 0.86 6.64 -12.02
C THR A 73 0.08 7.79 -11.41
N ASP A 74 -0.48 7.60 -10.21
CA ASP A 74 -1.33 8.59 -9.57
C ASP A 74 -0.47 9.61 -8.80
N GLU A 75 -0.58 10.87 -9.17
CA GLU A 75 0.18 11.94 -8.53
C GLU A 75 -0.17 12.13 -7.06
N VAL A 76 -1.31 11.63 -6.63
CA VAL A 76 -1.76 11.79 -5.25
C VAL A 76 -0.78 11.14 -4.26
N ILE A 77 0.02 10.17 -4.71
CA ILE A 77 1.04 9.56 -3.87
C ILE A 77 1.97 10.64 -3.29
N PHE A 78 2.25 11.68 -4.06
CA PHE A 78 3.17 12.74 -3.67
C PHE A 78 2.49 14.00 -3.13
N GLU A 79 1.18 13.94 -2.89
CA GLU A 79 0.38 15.09 -2.44
C GLU A 79 0.97 15.79 -1.21
N PHE A 80 1.48 15.02 -0.28
CA PHE A 80 2.03 15.54 0.97
C PHE A 80 3.56 15.51 1.03
N TRP A 81 4.21 15.17 -0.07
CA TRP A 81 5.65 14.96 -0.05
C TRP A 81 6.45 16.24 0.13
N ASP A 82 6.11 17.27 -0.63
CA ASP A 82 6.92 18.49 -0.61
C ASP A 82 6.85 19.22 0.73
N ASP A 83 5.69 19.20 1.36
CA ASP A 83 5.50 19.91 2.63
C ASP A 83 5.83 19.05 3.86
N ASP A 84 5.46 17.79 3.84
CA ASP A 84 5.51 16.94 5.03
C ASP A 84 6.42 15.73 4.91
N ARG A 85 6.94 15.46 3.73
CA ARG A 85 7.76 14.26 3.44
C ARG A 85 7.00 12.97 3.72
N GLU A 86 5.71 12.96 3.41
CA GLU A 86 4.85 11.79 3.54
C GLU A 86 4.39 11.33 2.17
N LEU A 87 4.36 10.00 1.99
CA LEU A 87 3.77 9.41 0.80
C LEU A 87 2.37 8.92 1.16
N TRP A 88 1.41 9.24 0.34
CA TRP A 88 0.04 8.75 0.51
C TRP A 88 -0.13 7.53 -0.38
N LEU A 89 -0.06 6.35 0.22
CA LEU A 89 -0.01 5.10 -0.52
C LEU A 89 -1.39 4.55 -0.87
N GLY A 90 -2.39 4.86 -0.07
CA GLY A 90 -3.73 4.35 -0.28
C GLY A 90 -4.60 4.52 0.94
N GLN A 91 -5.58 3.64 1.07
CA GLN A 91 -6.54 3.72 2.17
C GLN A 91 -6.88 2.35 2.72
N ARG A 92 -7.18 2.33 4.00
CA ARG A 92 -7.67 1.18 4.71
C ARG A 92 -8.93 1.65 5.46
N ASP A 93 -10.10 1.43 4.85
CA ASP A 93 -11.37 1.93 5.36
C ASP A 93 -11.30 3.47 5.39
N TYR A 94 -11.49 4.11 6.51
CA TYR A 94 -11.41 5.57 6.64
C TYR A 94 -10.02 6.07 6.95
N ASN A 95 -9.06 5.19 7.12
CA ASN A 95 -7.68 5.55 7.44
C ASN A 95 -6.82 5.64 6.19
N MET A 96 -5.84 6.52 6.23
CA MET A 96 -4.87 6.64 5.14
C MET A 96 -3.71 5.67 5.36
N LEU A 97 -3.25 5.06 4.29
CA LEU A 97 -2.01 4.29 4.30
C LEU A 97 -0.90 5.22 3.86
N ARG A 98 0.14 5.35 4.65
CA ARG A 98 1.22 6.31 4.42
C ARG A 98 2.59 5.71 4.66
N TRP A 99 3.59 6.38 4.08
CA TRP A 99 4.96 6.27 4.56
C TRP A 99 5.31 7.63 5.13
N ALA A 100 5.66 7.69 6.40
CA ALA A 100 5.96 8.94 7.07
C ALA A 100 6.95 8.68 8.20
N ASP A 101 7.92 9.57 8.33
CA ASP A 101 8.89 9.53 9.43
C ASP A 101 9.59 8.17 9.55
N GLY A 102 9.92 7.59 8.40
CA GLY A 102 10.65 6.33 8.36
C GLY A 102 9.82 5.06 8.56
N LYS A 103 8.50 5.19 8.62
CA LYS A 103 7.62 4.05 8.87
C LYS A 103 6.50 3.98 7.85
N PHE A 104 6.09 2.75 7.53
CA PHE A 104 4.83 2.50 6.84
C PHE A 104 3.74 2.42 7.90
N CYS A 105 2.67 3.18 7.72
CA CYS A 105 1.68 3.28 8.78
C CYS A 105 0.28 3.54 8.21
N HIS A 106 -0.74 3.35 9.06
CA HIS A 106 -2.07 3.79 8.71
C HIS A 106 -2.74 4.43 9.91
N GLY A 107 -3.66 5.34 9.63
CA GLY A 107 -4.38 6.04 10.66
C GLY A 107 -5.29 7.10 10.08
N ASP A 108 -5.98 7.79 10.98
CA ASP A 108 -6.90 8.86 10.61
C ASP A 108 -6.16 9.94 9.83
N ALA A 109 -6.80 10.45 8.78
CA ALA A 109 -6.21 11.48 7.93
C ALA A 109 -5.84 12.75 8.68
N SER A 110 -6.53 13.04 9.77
CA SER A 110 -6.29 14.23 10.58
C SER A 110 -5.27 14.00 11.68
N ASN A 111 -4.80 12.78 11.87
CA ASN A 111 -3.90 12.42 12.95
C ASN A 111 -2.65 11.74 12.40
N VAL A 112 -1.51 12.36 12.62
CA VAL A 112 -0.23 11.84 12.15
C VAL A 112 0.48 11.02 13.20
N SER A 113 -0.07 10.96 14.40
CA SER A 113 0.50 10.18 15.50
C SER A 113 -0.32 8.92 15.68
N PHE A 114 0.22 7.80 15.23
CA PHE A 114 -0.48 6.52 15.29
C PHE A 114 0.11 5.68 16.41
N GLY A 115 -0.62 4.70 16.89
CA GLY A 115 -0.08 3.75 17.83
C GLY A 115 0.94 2.83 17.15
N GLU A 116 1.84 2.25 17.92
CA GLU A 116 2.87 1.35 17.39
C GLU A 116 2.26 0.18 16.62
N GLU A 117 1.06 -0.23 16.98
CA GLU A 117 0.35 -1.33 16.33
C GLU A 117 -0.03 -1.03 14.89
N PHE A 118 0.02 0.26 14.50
CA PHE A 118 -0.33 0.70 13.16
C PHE A 118 0.89 1.18 12.37
N GLU A 119 2.09 0.91 12.89
CA GLU A 119 3.33 1.29 12.24
C GLU A 119 4.15 0.05 11.92
N ALA A 120 4.80 0.07 10.77
CA ALA A 120 5.60 -1.06 10.31
C ALA A 120 6.89 -0.59 9.67
N GLU A 121 7.92 -1.41 9.77
CA GLU A 121 9.22 -1.13 9.16
C GLU A 121 9.20 -1.36 7.66
N THR A 122 8.35 -2.26 7.20
CA THR A 122 8.29 -2.62 5.78
C THR A 122 6.87 -2.56 5.26
N LEU A 123 6.75 -2.41 3.95
CA LEU A 123 5.45 -2.39 3.29
C LEU A 123 4.72 -3.71 3.49
N ILE A 124 5.42 -4.83 3.42
CA ILE A 124 4.81 -6.14 3.64
C ILE A 124 4.21 -6.23 5.02
N GLN A 125 4.89 -5.72 6.04
CA GLN A 125 4.36 -5.72 7.40
C GLN A 125 3.11 -4.86 7.51
N LEU A 126 3.07 -3.73 6.81
CA LEU A 126 1.87 -2.89 6.77
C LEU A 126 0.70 -3.65 6.14
N ILE A 127 0.95 -4.34 5.04
CA ILE A 127 -0.08 -5.13 4.38
C ILE A 127 -0.58 -6.23 5.32
N GLU A 128 0.33 -6.89 6.03
CA GLU A 128 -0.03 -7.93 7.00
C GLU A 128 -0.93 -7.38 8.10
N ILE A 129 -0.59 -6.19 8.62
CA ILE A 129 -1.41 -5.55 9.65
C ILE A 129 -2.82 -5.28 9.12
N CYS A 130 -2.91 -4.73 7.92
CA CYS A 130 -4.20 -4.42 7.32
C CYS A 130 -5.05 -5.66 7.09
N ILE A 131 -4.43 -6.72 6.57
CA ILE A 131 -5.15 -7.97 6.30
C ILE A 131 -5.65 -8.59 7.59
N LYS A 132 -4.83 -8.59 8.62
CA LYS A 132 -5.23 -9.12 9.92
C LYS A 132 -6.45 -8.39 10.47
N GLU A 133 -6.45 -7.07 10.36
CA GLU A 133 -7.58 -6.27 10.82
C GLU A 133 -8.85 -6.58 10.00
N ILE A 134 -8.69 -6.73 8.70
CA ILE A 134 -9.81 -7.03 7.82
C ILE A 134 -10.40 -8.40 8.15
N GLU A 135 -9.54 -9.38 8.38
CA GLU A 135 -9.98 -10.74 8.72
C GLU A 135 -10.67 -10.80 10.07
N GLU A 136 -10.22 -9.99 11.02
CA GLU A 136 -10.81 -9.95 12.35
C GLU A 136 -12.08 -9.12 12.42
N ALA A 137 -12.29 -8.23 11.44
CA ALA A 137 -13.48 -7.39 11.40
C ALA A 137 -14.58 -8.09 10.62
N ASP A 138 -15.82 -7.85 11.04
CA ASP A 138 -16.98 -8.42 10.38
C ASP A 138 -17.59 -7.39 9.43
N TYR A 139 -16.83 -7.05 8.37
CA TYR A 139 -17.24 -6.01 7.44
C TYR A 139 -18.53 -6.32 6.69
N PHE A 140 -18.80 -7.58 6.48
CA PHE A 140 -19.92 -7.98 5.62
C PHE A 140 -20.98 -8.81 6.35
N GLY A 141 -20.89 -8.86 7.67
CA GLY A 141 -21.86 -9.61 8.45
C GLY A 141 -21.77 -11.11 8.29
N GLU A 142 -20.64 -11.59 7.83
CA GLU A 142 -20.45 -13.02 7.53
C GLU A 142 -19.76 -13.80 8.63
N LYS A 143 -19.28 -13.12 9.64
CA LYS A 143 -18.47 -13.73 10.68
C LYS A 143 -19.37 -14.33 11.76
N ASP A 144 -19.22 -15.58 11.99
CA ASP A 144 -19.97 -16.28 13.05
C ASP A 144 -19.13 -16.47 14.31
#